data_cc6755b8e2d59bc3141bddd712f6ca76
#
_entry.id   cc6755b8e2d59bc3141bddd712f6ca76
#
_cell.length_a   1.000
_cell.length_b   1.000
_cell.length_c   1.000
_cell.angle_alpha   90.00
_cell.angle_beta   90.00
_cell.angle_gamma   90.00
#
_symmetry.space_group_name_H-M   'P 1'
#
loop_
_entity.id
_entity.type
_entity.pdbx_description
1 polymer ?
#
loop_
_entity_poly.entity_id
_entity_poly.type
_entity_poly.pdbx_seq_one_letter_code
_entity_poly.pdbx_strand_id
1 'polypeptide(L)'
;MHHNLSDHLIDLLENIYTKNAIDVDTPTVANQLLQSMRLEPNANAFCAPKNLWSEQDVVLITYGNTIKNDETNHLNALKRFTDEHCKKITNTLHILPFFPASADAGFAVKDYRAVDSTLGSWQDIENLCVDYHVMADLVINHGSDQSEWFEQFCLANPSYKDFYYTADPKADISRVTRPRTSPLLTRVETADGERYVWCTFSADQVDFNFENPAVLLEFVSIIRFYLDRGIRIFRLDAVAFLWKRVGTSCINLPETHLVIRLLRLLIEHAQPDTVVVTETNIPNRQNLEYFGNANEAHWIYNFSLPPLLVYSLLAGDCHYLKQWMMSMPPAQNGTAYFNFIASHDGIGLRPTEGLLSEREIDRMLATIGNFGGKISYRTLESGEVKPYEMNIALYDALQGTFAGPDGFNIERFTCAHAIMFALEGVPGL
;
A
#
# COMPACT_ATOMS: atom_id res chain seq x y z
N MET A 1 -21.93 25.90 -7.67
CA MET A 1 -23.07 25.02 -7.32
C MET A 1 -22.53 24.04 -6.27
N HIS A 2 -23.17 23.92 -5.12
CA HIS A 2 -22.80 22.90 -4.17
C HIS A 2 -23.34 21.58 -4.72
N HIS A 3 -22.44 20.71 -5.26
CA HIS A 3 -22.82 19.36 -5.61
C HIS A 3 -23.14 18.61 -4.31
N ASN A 4 -24.26 17.90 -4.28
CA ASN A 4 -24.52 16.95 -3.21
C ASN A 4 -23.62 15.71 -3.40
N LEU A 5 -23.54 14.89 -2.38
CA LEU A 5 -22.62 13.73 -2.36
C LEU A 5 -22.97 12.73 -3.47
N SER A 6 -24.27 12.50 -3.73
CA SER A 6 -24.73 11.58 -4.78
C SER A 6 -24.29 12.05 -6.17
N ASP A 7 -24.52 13.32 -6.50
CA ASP A 7 -24.14 13.88 -7.81
C ASP A 7 -22.62 13.79 -8.02
N HIS A 8 -21.85 14.11 -6.98
CA HIS A 8 -20.38 14.02 -7.06
C HIS A 8 -19.87 12.60 -7.24
N LEU A 9 -20.50 11.61 -6.59
CA LEU A 9 -20.19 10.19 -6.80
C LEU A 9 -20.55 9.74 -8.22
N ILE A 10 -21.68 10.17 -8.76
CA ILE A 10 -22.06 9.88 -10.14
C ILE A 10 -21.02 10.45 -11.10
N ASP A 11 -20.59 11.70 -10.93
CA ASP A 11 -19.55 12.33 -11.75
C ASP A 11 -18.23 11.55 -11.70
N LEU A 12 -17.81 11.06 -10.52
CA LEU A 12 -16.61 10.23 -10.38
C LEU A 12 -16.76 8.89 -11.10
N LEU A 13 -17.89 8.20 -10.91
CA LEU A 13 -18.18 6.93 -11.56
C LEU A 13 -18.27 7.04 -13.08
N GLU A 14 -18.85 8.11 -13.62
CA GLU A 14 -18.85 8.40 -15.05
C GLU A 14 -17.43 8.58 -15.59
N ASN A 15 -16.57 9.27 -14.84
CA ASN A 15 -15.17 9.43 -15.22
C ASN A 15 -14.37 8.10 -15.16
N ILE A 16 -14.70 7.20 -14.23
CA ILE A 16 -14.06 5.89 -14.09
C ILE A 16 -14.54 4.94 -15.19
N TYR A 17 -15.85 4.83 -15.41
CA TYR A 17 -16.45 3.78 -16.25
C TYR A 17 -16.88 4.28 -17.63
N THR A 18 -17.79 5.24 -17.69
CA THR A 18 -18.42 5.66 -18.93
C THR A 18 -17.42 6.25 -19.94
N LYS A 19 -16.45 7.05 -19.47
CA LYS A 19 -15.38 7.58 -20.34
C LYS A 19 -14.45 6.50 -20.91
N ASN A 20 -14.43 5.32 -20.29
CA ASN A 20 -13.69 4.15 -20.75
C ASN A 20 -14.56 3.18 -21.55
N ALA A 21 -15.75 3.60 -21.98
CA ALA A 21 -16.72 2.81 -22.73
C ALA A 21 -17.20 1.54 -21.98
N ILE A 22 -17.17 1.58 -20.64
CA ILE A 22 -17.72 0.52 -19.80
C ILE A 22 -19.17 0.92 -19.49
N ASP A 23 -20.11 0.08 -19.90
CA ASP A 23 -21.53 0.30 -19.71
C ASP A 23 -21.95 -0.01 -18.25
N VAL A 24 -22.13 1.05 -17.46
CA VAL A 24 -22.48 0.96 -16.04
C VAL A 24 -23.58 1.97 -15.72
N ASP A 25 -24.61 1.51 -15.01
CA ASP A 25 -25.61 2.38 -14.42
C ASP A 25 -25.02 3.11 -13.20
N THR A 26 -24.33 4.23 -13.45
CA THR A 26 -23.61 4.99 -12.44
C THR A 26 -24.51 5.52 -11.32
N PRO A 27 -25.76 5.97 -11.55
CA PRO A 27 -26.70 6.31 -10.47
C PRO A 27 -27.00 5.14 -9.54
N THR A 28 -27.24 3.95 -10.09
CA THR A 28 -27.48 2.75 -9.27
C THR A 28 -26.25 2.38 -8.44
N VAL A 29 -25.05 2.38 -9.03
CA VAL A 29 -23.81 2.11 -8.30
C VAL A 29 -23.57 3.16 -7.21
N ALA A 30 -23.76 4.44 -7.50
CA ALA A 30 -23.63 5.52 -6.50
C ALA A 30 -24.55 5.28 -5.29
N ASN A 31 -25.82 4.94 -5.54
CA ASN A 31 -26.76 4.61 -4.47
C ASN A 31 -26.32 3.41 -3.63
N GLN A 32 -25.81 2.34 -4.26
CA GLN A 32 -25.29 1.16 -3.57
C GLN A 32 -24.06 1.50 -2.70
N LEU A 33 -23.15 2.35 -3.19
CA LEU A 33 -22.00 2.83 -2.42
C LEU A 33 -22.43 3.64 -1.20
N LEU A 34 -23.39 4.58 -1.37
CA LEU A 34 -23.96 5.36 -0.27
C LEU A 34 -24.63 4.48 0.78
N GLN A 35 -25.42 3.51 0.35
CA GLN A 35 -26.06 2.52 1.26
C GLN A 35 -25.03 1.69 2.01
N SER A 36 -24.01 1.17 1.32
CA SER A 36 -22.93 0.39 1.94
C SER A 36 -22.21 1.20 3.02
N MET A 37 -21.94 2.48 2.75
CA MET A 37 -21.28 3.38 3.71
C MET A 37 -22.24 4.05 4.71
N ARG A 38 -23.55 3.83 4.59
CA ARG A 38 -24.63 4.43 5.43
C ARG A 38 -24.60 5.95 5.36
N LEU A 39 -24.50 6.51 4.16
CA LEU A 39 -24.39 7.93 3.91
C LEU A 39 -25.67 8.52 3.32
N GLU A 40 -25.93 9.79 3.65
CA GLU A 40 -27.07 10.53 3.12
C GLU A 40 -26.75 11.09 1.73
N PRO A 41 -27.56 10.81 0.68
CA PRO A 41 -27.30 11.24 -0.69
C PRO A 41 -27.17 12.75 -0.85
N ASN A 42 -27.92 13.51 -0.06
CA ASN A 42 -27.96 14.97 -0.11
C ASN A 42 -26.93 15.66 0.79
N ALA A 43 -26.01 14.92 1.43
CA ALA A 43 -24.91 15.52 2.17
C ALA A 43 -24.09 16.44 1.24
N ASN A 44 -23.45 17.46 1.81
CA ASN A 44 -22.51 18.30 1.06
C ASN A 44 -21.29 17.46 0.66
N ALA A 45 -20.99 17.37 -0.62
CA ALA A 45 -19.84 16.61 -1.12
C ALA A 45 -18.48 17.20 -0.70
N PHE A 46 -18.42 18.45 -0.30
CA PHE A 46 -17.16 19.11 0.07
C PHE A 46 -16.80 18.83 1.54
N CYS A 47 -15.68 18.13 1.73
CA CYS A 47 -14.97 18.06 2.99
C CYS A 47 -13.76 19.00 2.94
N ALA A 48 -13.65 19.93 3.88
CA ALA A 48 -12.49 20.81 3.95
C ALA A 48 -11.26 20.01 4.36
N PRO A 49 -10.16 20.07 3.59
CA PRO A 49 -8.92 19.39 3.98
C PRO A 49 -8.43 19.88 5.34
N LYS A 50 -8.09 18.96 6.22
CA LYS A 50 -7.53 19.26 7.55
C LYS A 50 -6.50 18.20 7.93
N ASN A 51 -5.51 18.59 8.70
CA ASN A 51 -4.56 17.63 9.29
C ASN A 51 -5.27 16.88 10.43
N LEU A 52 -5.24 15.55 10.34
CA LEU A 52 -5.76 14.62 11.35
C LEU A 52 -4.64 14.07 12.24
N TRP A 53 -3.46 14.64 12.14
CA TRP A 53 -2.23 14.23 12.82
C TRP A 53 -1.48 15.44 13.37
N SER A 54 -0.58 15.16 14.29
CA SER A 54 0.27 16.14 14.96
C SER A 54 1.69 15.57 15.17
N GLU A 55 2.55 16.32 15.82
CA GLU A 55 3.89 15.89 16.24
C GLU A 55 3.89 14.72 17.24
N GLN A 56 2.72 14.33 17.75
CA GLN A 56 2.57 13.18 18.66
C GLN A 56 2.33 11.87 17.92
N ASP A 57 2.05 11.94 16.60
CA ASP A 57 1.71 10.76 15.82
C ASP A 57 2.96 10.04 15.36
N VAL A 58 3.16 8.84 15.90
CA VAL A 58 4.24 7.92 15.56
C VAL A 58 3.62 6.55 15.30
N VAL A 59 3.92 5.96 14.16
CA VAL A 59 3.41 4.66 13.74
C VAL A 59 4.44 3.57 14.05
N LEU A 60 4.03 2.52 14.75
CA LEU A 60 4.81 1.29 14.89
C LEU A 60 4.30 0.26 13.88
N ILE A 61 5.15 -0.15 12.93
CA ILE A 61 4.87 -1.17 11.91
C ILE A 61 5.27 -2.54 12.47
N THR A 62 4.33 -3.48 12.50
CA THR A 62 4.59 -4.81 13.07
C THR A 62 3.67 -5.86 12.48
N TYR A 63 4.13 -7.11 12.45
CA TYR A 63 3.24 -8.26 12.27
C TYR A 63 2.51 -8.59 13.58
N GLY A 64 1.30 -9.13 13.47
CA GLY A 64 0.50 -9.54 14.63
C GLY A 64 1.19 -10.61 15.49
N ASN A 65 2.13 -11.39 14.93
CA ASN A 65 2.88 -12.46 15.62
C ASN A 65 4.33 -12.10 15.95
N THR A 66 4.71 -10.82 15.87
CA THR A 66 6.09 -10.39 16.21
C THR A 66 6.41 -10.70 17.67
N ILE A 67 5.44 -10.53 18.56
CA ILE A 67 5.58 -10.89 19.98
C ILE A 67 4.84 -12.21 20.21
N LYS A 68 5.55 -13.17 20.78
CA LYS A 68 5.01 -14.49 21.13
C LYS A 68 5.02 -14.70 22.63
N ASN A 69 3.95 -15.29 23.11
CA ASN A 69 3.77 -15.66 24.51
C ASN A 69 2.95 -16.96 24.55
N ASP A 70 3.34 -17.91 25.40
CA ASP A 70 2.65 -19.19 25.55
C ASP A 70 1.32 -19.10 26.33
N GLU A 71 1.06 -17.96 26.98
CA GLU A 71 -0.12 -17.74 27.83
C GLU A 71 -1.33 -17.14 27.09
N THR A 72 -1.09 -16.44 25.97
CA THR A 72 -2.14 -15.70 25.25
C THR A 72 -1.96 -15.80 23.74
N ASN A 73 -2.99 -15.43 22.96
CA ASN A 73 -2.82 -15.27 21.51
C ASN A 73 -1.85 -14.13 21.17
N HIS A 74 -1.37 -14.09 19.93
CA HIS A 74 -0.33 -13.16 19.50
C HIS A 74 -0.75 -11.70 19.57
N LEU A 75 -1.99 -11.35 19.18
CA LEU A 75 -2.49 -9.96 19.25
C LEU A 75 -2.58 -9.45 20.68
N ASN A 76 -2.97 -10.30 21.64
CA ASN A 76 -2.96 -9.93 23.06
C ASN A 76 -1.53 -9.79 23.62
N ALA A 77 -0.61 -10.67 23.18
CA ALA A 77 0.80 -10.53 23.54
C ALA A 77 1.39 -9.23 22.98
N LEU A 78 1.07 -8.87 21.73
CA LEU A 78 1.46 -7.62 21.11
C LEU A 78 0.89 -6.42 21.89
N LYS A 79 -0.41 -6.44 22.25
CA LYS A 79 -1.03 -5.37 23.04
C LYS A 79 -0.33 -5.17 24.38
N ARG A 80 -0.07 -6.23 25.13
CA ARG A 80 0.65 -6.15 26.40
C ARG A 80 2.04 -5.53 26.24
N PHE A 81 2.78 -5.96 25.22
CA PHE A 81 4.11 -5.41 24.93
C PHE A 81 4.05 -3.93 24.58
N THR A 82 3.13 -3.53 23.70
CA THR A 82 3.00 -2.12 23.30
C THR A 82 2.52 -1.23 24.42
N ASP A 83 1.61 -1.70 25.26
CA ASP A 83 1.14 -0.96 26.45
C ASP A 83 2.28 -0.74 27.47
N GLU A 84 3.16 -1.71 27.66
CA GLU A 84 4.26 -1.64 28.62
C GLU A 84 5.45 -0.82 28.09
N HIS A 85 5.81 -1.01 26.82
CA HIS A 85 7.07 -0.49 26.29
C HIS A 85 6.93 0.65 25.28
N CYS A 86 5.81 0.75 24.57
CA CYS A 86 5.67 1.66 23.43
C CYS A 86 4.65 2.79 23.65
N LYS A 87 3.72 2.70 24.60
CA LYS A 87 2.59 3.64 24.79
C LYS A 87 3.00 5.11 24.98
N LYS A 88 4.25 5.37 25.42
CA LYS A 88 4.79 6.74 25.57
C LYS A 88 5.48 7.25 24.29
N ILE A 89 5.66 6.39 23.29
CA ILE A 89 6.46 6.68 22.09
C ILE A 89 5.56 6.66 20.85
N THR A 90 4.61 5.73 20.79
CA THR A 90 3.71 5.54 19.64
C THR A 90 2.25 5.57 20.08
N ASN A 91 1.40 6.17 19.27
CA ASN A 91 -0.05 6.17 19.42
C ASN A 91 -0.75 5.41 18.29
N THR A 92 -0.01 4.93 17.29
CA THR A 92 -0.53 4.24 16.13
C THR A 92 0.18 2.91 15.90
N LEU A 93 -0.59 1.85 15.65
CA LEU A 93 -0.07 0.53 15.34
C LEU A 93 -0.48 0.16 13.90
N HIS A 94 0.49 0.02 13.02
CA HIS A 94 0.28 -0.63 11.73
C HIS A 94 0.48 -2.14 11.91
N ILE A 95 -0.62 -2.86 11.98
CA ILE A 95 -0.59 -4.32 12.02
C ILE A 95 -0.69 -4.81 10.58
N LEU A 96 0.44 -5.31 10.07
CA LEU A 96 0.55 -5.89 8.73
C LEU A 96 -0.49 -7.02 8.55
N PRO A 97 -0.85 -7.43 7.33
CA PRO A 97 -2.05 -8.19 7.06
C PRO A 97 -2.27 -9.31 8.07
N PHE A 98 -3.32 -9.15 8.86
CA PHE A 98 -3.70 -10.07 9.94
C PHE A 98 -4.84 -11.01 9.52
N PHE A 99 -5.12 -11.07 8.23
CA PHE A 99 -6.17 -11.88 7.60
C PHE A 99 -5.67 -13.30 7.31
N PRO A 100 -6.60 -14.28 7.15
CA PRO A 100 -6.24 -15.56 6.55
C PRO A 100 -5.65 -15.35 5.16
N ALA A 101 -4.45 -15.88 4.93
CA ALA A 101 -3.73 -15.72 3.68
C ALA A 101 -3.10 -17.03 3.23
N SER A 102 -2.76 -17.16 1.95
CA SER A 102 -2.08 -18.34 1.41
C SER A 102 -0.57 -18.16 1.32
N ALA A 103 -0.10 -16.94 1.13
CA ALA A 103 1.31 -16.65 0.89
C ALA A 103 1.67 -15.18 1.19
N ASP A 104 2.92 -14.81 0.88
CA ASP A 104 3.46 -13.45 0.92
C ASP A 104 3.24 -12.74 2.27
N ALA A 105 3.49 -13.49 3.36
CA ALA A 105 3.39 -12.98 4.73
C ALA A 105 2.07 -12.23 5.04
N GLY A 106 0.95 -12.66 4.44
CA GLY A 106 -0.38 -12.08 4.65
C GLY A 106 -0.93 -11.33 3.44
N PHE A 107 -0.12 -10.98 2.44
CA PHE A 107 -0.56 -10.17 1.30
C PHE A 107 -1.28 -10.98 0.19
N ALA A 108 -1.31 -12.32 0.25
CA ALA A 108 -2.21 -13.14 -0.56
C ALA A 108 -3.48 -13.46 0.25
N VAL A 109 -4.38 -12.46 0.39
CA VAL A 109 -5.54 -12.52 1.30
C VAL A 109 -6.59 -13.49 0.80
N LYS A 110 -7.04 -14.39 1.67
CA LYS A 110 -8.13 -15.36 1.40
C LYS A 110 -9.50 -14.84 1.84
N ASP A 111 -9.55 -14.13 2.96
CA ASP A 111 -10.78 -13.58 3.52
C ASP A 111 -10.48 -12.25 4.23
N TYR A 112 -11.01 -11.17 3.70
CA TYR A 112 -10.84 -9.82 4.24
C TYR A 112 -11.68 -9.56 5.51
N ARG A 113 -12.65 -10.42 5.83
CA ARG A 113 -13.56 -10.25 6.98
C ARG A 113 -13.21 -11.15 8.16
N ALA A 114 -12.21 -12.00 8.03
CA ALA A 114 -11.71 -12.83 9.12
C ALA A 114 -10.36 -12.32 9.62
N VAL A 115 -10.03 -12.59 10.88
CA VAL A 115 -8.67 -12.52 11.43
C VAL A 115 -8.09 -13.93 11.39
N ASP A 116 -6.81 -14.06 11.03
CA ASP A 116 -6.11 -15.35 11.10
C ASP A 116 -6.21 -15.90 12.52
N SER A 117 -6.77 -17.10 12.65
CA SER A 117 -7.04 -17.73 13.95
C SER A 117 -5.76 -18.00 14.77
N THR A 118 -4.61 -18.04 14.12
CA THR A 118 -3.31 -18.15 14.81
C THR A 118 -2.89 -16.86 15.50
N LEU A 119 -3.38 -15.71 15.02
CA LEU A 119 -3.09 -14.39 15.59
C LEU A 119 -4.07 -14.03 16.71
N GLY A 120 -5.36 -14.29 16.51
CA GLY A 120 -6.43 -13.93 17.43
C GLY A 120 -7.79 -13.79 16.75
N SER A 121 -8.52 -12.75 17.10
CA SER A 121 -9.87 -12.47 16.63
C SER A 121 -10.10 -10.97 16.40
N TRP A 122 -11.22 -10.61 15.79
CA TRP A 122 -11.64 -9.21 15.68
C TRP A 122 -11.78 -8.52 17.05
N GLN A 123 -12.17 -9.25 18.10
CA GLN A 123 -12.24 -8.67 19.44
C GLN A 123 -10.86 -8.20 19.92
N ASP A 124 -9.80 -8.91 19.56
CA ASP A 124 -8.42 -8.52 19.92
C ASP A 124 -7.99 -7.26 19.15
N ILE A 125 -8.36 -7.13 17.86
CA ILE A 125 -8.16 -5.91 17.07
C ILE A 125 -8.96 -4.73 17.64
N GLU A 126 -10.25 -4.94 17.97
CA GLU A 126 -11.10 -3.91 18.58
C GLU A 126 -10.53 -3.45 19.95
N ASN A 127 -9.97 -4.37 20.74
CA ASN A 127 -9.29 -4.05 22.00
C ASN A 127 -8.03 -3.18 21.78
N LEU A 128 -7.30 -3.39 20.67
CA LEU A 128 -6.18 -2.52 20.29
C LEU A 128 -6.68 -1.12 19.87
N CYS A 129 -7.80 -1.04 19.15
CA CYS A 129 -8.40 0.23 18.72
C CYS A 129 -8.89 1.11 19.90
N VAL A 130 -9.03 0.57 21.11
CA VAL A 130 -9.38 1.37 22.29
C VAL A 130 -8.23 2.28 22.72
N ASP A 131 -6.99 1.81 22.60
CA ASP A 131 -5.79 2.50 23.11
C ASP A 131 -4.92 3.10 22.01
N TYR A 132 -5.05 2.62 20.77
CA TYR A 132 -4.22 3.00 19.62
C TYR A 132 -5.08 3.30 18.39
N HIS A 133 -4.58 4.17 17.54
CA HIS A 133 -5.05 4.22 16.14
C HIS A 133 -4.49 2.99 15.42
N VAL A 134 -5.38 2.09 14.98
CA VAL A 134 -4.96 0.90 14.23
C VAL A 134 -4.96 1.21 12.74
N MET A 135 -3.82 1.01 12.10
CA MET A 135 -3.66 0.98 10.64
C MET A 135 -3.78 -0.45 10.17
N ALA A 136 -4.67 -0.68 9.21
CA ALA A 136 -4.84 -1.97 8.54
C ALA A 136 -4.52 -1.85 7.04
N ASP A 137 -3.94 -2.91 6.48
CA ASP A 137 -3.77 -3.03 5.05
C ASP A 137 -5.11 -3.31 4.37
N LEU A 138 -5.38 -2.57 3.31
CA LEU A 138 -6.38 -2.90 2.32
C LEU A 138 -5.63 -3.39 1.08
N VAL A 139 -5.42 -4.70 0.96
CA VAL A 139 -4.77 -5.34 -0.19
C VAL A 139 -5.77 -5.30 -1.35
N ILE A 140 -5.85 -4.14 -1.99
CA ILE A 140 -6.92 -3.81 -2.93
C ILE A 140 -6.60 -4.24 -4.37
N ASN A 141 -5.32 -4.41 -4.71
CA ASN A 141 -4.93 -4.75 -6.08
C ASN A 141 -5.18 -6.23 -6.42
N HIS A 142 -4.98 -7.14 -5.47
CA HIS A 142 -5.01 -8.60 -5.71
C HIS A 142 -5.51 -9.37 -4.49
N GLY A 143 -5.86 -10.62 -4.70
CA GLY A 143 -6.23 -11.57 -3.64
C GLY A 143 -5.66 -12.96 -3.91
N SER A 144 -5.80 -13.84 -2.94
CA SER A 144 -5.32 -15.23 -3.05
C SER A 144 -6.09 -16.03 -4.10
N ASP A 145 -5.38 -16.87 -4.86
CA ASP A 145 -5.96 -17.92 -5.70
C ASP A 145 -6.66 -19.04 -4.89
N GLN A 146 -6.54 -19.01 -3.56
CA GLN A 146 -7.23 -19.90 -2.61
C GLN A 146 -8.38 -19.21 -1.87
N SER A 147 -8.79 -18.01 -2.31
CA SER A 147 -9.96 -17.32 -1.76
C SER A 147 -11.27 -17.95 -2.25
N GLU A 148 -12.34 -17.80 -1.47
CA GLU A 148 -13.68 -18.19 -1.90
C GLU A 148 -14.08 -17.46 -3.20
N TRP A 149 -13.71 -16.20 -3.33
CA TRP A 149 -14.00 -15.42 -4.55
C TRP A 149 -13.33 -16.03 -5.79
N PHE A 150 -12.10 -16.51 -5.66
CA PHE A 150 -11.40 -17.15 -6.78
C PHE A 150 -11.98 -18.53 -7.09
N GLU A 151 -12.40 -19.30 -6.10
CA GLU A 151 -13.13 -20.54 -6.30
C GLU A 151 -14.44 -20.29 -7.09
N GLN A 152 -15.23 -19.27 -6.68
CA GLN A 152 -16.46 -18.88 -7.36
C GLN A 152 -16.19 -18.35 -8.78
N PHE A 153 -15.10 -17.66 -9.02
CA PHE A 153 -14.63 -17.27 -10.35
C PHE A 153 -14.35 -18.50 -11.21
N CYS A 154 -13.61 -19.49 -10.71
CA CYS A 154 -13.33 -20.74 -11.42
C CYS A 154 -14.60 -21.57 -11.72
N LEU A 155 -15.61 -21.51 -10.84
CA LEU A 155 -16.91 -22.10 -11.06
C LEU A 155 -17.81 -21.33 -12.03
N ALA A 156 -17.32 -20.21 -12.59
CA ALA A 156 -18.05 -19.30 -13.48
C ALA A 156 -19.37 -18.78 -12.83
N ASN A 157 -19.39 -18.62 -11.51
CA ASN A 157 -20.52 -18.04 -10.81
C ASN A 157 -20.82 -16.64 -11.37
N PRO A 158 -22.07 -16.34 -11.79
CA PRO A 158 -22.41 -15.07 -12.44
C PRO A 158 -21.99 -13.82 -11.64
N SER A 159 -21.96 -13.88 -10.32
CA SER A 159 -21.55 -12.77 -9.45
C SER A 159 -20.03 -12.58 -9.38
N TYR A 160 -19.24 -13.58 -9.71
CA TYR A 160 -17.78 -13.57 -9.53
C TYR A 160 -17.00 -13.82 -10.83
N LYS A 161 -17.66 -14.23 -11.94
CA LYS A 161 -16.99 -14.59 -13.21
C LYS A 161 -16.11 -13.49 -13.82
N ASP A 162 -16.34 -12.22 -13.44
CA ASP A 162 -15.59 -11.06 -13.93
C ASP A 162 -14.92 -10.30 -12.75
N PHE A 163 -14.71 -10.98 -11.61
CA PHE A 163 -14.10 -10.40 -10.41
C PHE A 163 -12.60 -10.20 -10.53
N TYR A 164 -11.95 -11.06 -11.30
CA TYR A 164 -10.52 -11.02 -11.56
C TYR A 164 -10.22 -10.57 -12.98
N TYR A 165 -9.13 -9.81 -13.13
CA TYR A 165 -8.75 -9.32 -14.45
C TYR A 165 -8.15 -10.46 -15.29
N THR A 166 -8.66 -10.64 -16.51
CA THR A 166 -8.19 -11.63 -17.46
C THR A 166 -7.76 -10.95 -18.76
N ALA A 167 -6.78 -11.53 -19.45
CA ALA A 167 -6.33 -11.03 -20.74
C ALA A 167 -6.11 -12.19 -21.74
N ASP A 168 -6.17 -11.87 -23.02
CA ASP A 168 -5.76 -12.80 -24.07
C ASP A 168 -4.27 -13.12 -23.90
N PRO A 169 -3.84 -14.40 -23.90
CA PRO A 169 -2.43 -14.76 -23.80
C PRO A 169 -1.56 -14.21 -24.94
N LYS A 170 -2.19 -13.74 -26.03
CA LYS A 170 -1.53 -13.08 -27.17
C LYS A 170 -1.56 -11.55 -27.09
N ALA A 171 -2.16 -10.99 -26.03
CA ALA A 171 -2.22 -9.55 -25.84
C ALA A 171 -0.80 -8.94 -25.75
N ASP A 172 -0.63 -7.74 -26.29
CA ASP A 172 0.62 -7.02 -26.16
C ASP A 172 0.76 -6.44 -24.74
N ILE A 173 1.52 -7.15 -23.92
CA ILE A 173 1.84 -6.77 -22.54
C ILE A 173 3.28 -6.21 -22.41
N SER A 174 3.96 -5.91 -23.51
CA SER A 174 5.35 -5.45 -23.52
C SER A 174 5.55 -4.16 -22.73
N ARG A 175 4.54 -3.28 -22.69
CA ARG A 175 4.59 -1.99 -21.99
C ARG A 175 4.24 -2.06 -20.51
N VAL A 176 3.79 -3.21 -20.01
CA VAL A 176 3.32 -3.36 -18.62
C VAL A 176 4.49 -3.28 -17.66
N THR A 177 4.39 -2.39 -16.67
CA THR A 177 5.38 -2.28 -15.60
C THR A 177 5.32 -3.52 -14.70
N ARG A 178 6.45 -4.21 -14.56
CA ARG A 178 6.56 -5.48 -13.84
C ARG A 178 7.45 -5.32 -12.60
N PRO A 179 6.90 -5.40 -11.39
CA PRO A 179 7.70 -5.37 -10.15
C PRO A 179 8.41 -6.72 -9.88
N ARG A 180 8.02 -7.78 -10.57
CA ARG A 180 8.56 -9.14 -10.42
C ARG A 180 8.98 -9.71 -11.77
N THR A 181 9.77 -10.79 -11.74
CA THR A 181 10.23 -11.53 -12.94
C THR A 181 9.31 -12.71 -13.28
N SER A 182 8.34 -13.05 -12.43
CA SER A 182 7.35 -14.10 -12.66
C SER A 182 6.47 -13.82 -13.88
N PRO A 183 5.85 -14.82 -14.55
CA PRO A 183 4.89 -14.60 -15.62
C PRO A 183 3.72 -13.71 -15.15
N LEU A 184 3.30 -12.76 -16.02
CA LEU A 184 2.20 -11.85 -15.71
C LEU A 184 0.83 -12.52 -15.84
N LEU A 185 0.70 -13.42 -16.79
CA LEU A 185 -0.53 -14.15 -17.05
C LEU A 185 -0.38 -15.59 -16.60
N THR A 186 -1.29 -16.03 -15.74
CA THR A 186 -1.36 -17.41 -15.25
C THR A 186 -2.59 -18.09 -15.83
N ARG A 187 -2.37 -19.27 -16.45
CA ARG A 187 -3.44 -20.08 -16.98
C ARG A 187 -4.23 -20.73 -15.86
N VAL A 188 -5.57 -20.62 -15.93
CA VAL A 188 -6.51 -21.28 -15.00
C VAL A 188 -7.64 -21.95 -15.78
N GLU A 189 -8.12 -23.08 -15.26
CA GLU A 189 -9.30 -23.76 -15.79
C GLU A 189 -10.53 -23.24 -15.06
N THR A 190 -11.54 -22.82 -15.82
CA THR A 190 -12.84 -22.41 -15.28
C THR A 190 -13.96 -23.28 -15.86
N ALA A 191 -15.13 -23.23 -15.25
CA ALA A 191 -16.30 -23.96 -15.78
C ALA A 191 -16.71 -23.50 -17.19
N ASP A 192 -16.37 -22.26 -17.57
CA ASP A 192 -16.60 -21.71 -18.91
C ASP A 192 -15.44 -21.95 -19.88
N GLY A 193 -14.40 -22.66 -19.44
CA GLY A 193 -13.19 -22.96 -20.23
C GLY A 193 -11.93 -22.29 -19.68
N GLU A 194 -10.86 -22.36 -20.47
CA GLU A 194 -9.55 -21.83 -20.12
C GLU A 194 -9.54 -20.30 -20.09
N ARG A 195 -8.98 -19.72 -19.03
CA ARG A 195 -8.75 -18.28 -18.89
C ARG A 195 -7.31 -17.99 -18.50
N TYR A 196 -6.84 -16.78 -18.77
CA TYR A 196 -5.53 -16.28 -18.36
C TYR A 196 -5.73 -15.12 -17.41
N VAL A 197 -5.53 -15.35 -16.11
CA VAL A 197 -5.66 -14.35 -15.07
C VAL A 197 -4.39 -13.53 -14.96
N TRP A 198 -4.56 -12.25 -14.60
CA TRP A 198 -3.46 -11.32 -14.42
C TRP A 198 -2.89 -11.43 -13.02
N CYS A 199 -1.56 -11.51 -12.92
CA CYS A 199 -0.81 -11.67 -11.67
C CYS A 199 0.37 -10.71 -11.67
N THR A 200 0.16 -9.49 -11.16
CA THR A 200 1.20 -8.45 -11.11
C THR A 200 2.42 -8.90 -10.31
N PHE A 201 2.22 -9.60 -9.20
CA PHE A 201 3.27 -10.00 -8.26
C PHE A 201 3.66 -11.46 -8.40
N SER A 202 2.76 -12.39 -8.08
CA SER A 202 3.01 -13.83 -8.15
C SER A 202 1.76 -14.59 -8.60
N ALA A 203 1.91 -15.85 -9.01
CA ALA A 203 0.80 -16.63 -9.57
C ALA A 203 -0.32 -16.90 -8.57
N ASP A 204 -0.04 -16.85 -7.29
CA ASP A 204 -0.98 -17.02 -6.18
C ASP A 204 -1.63 -15.71 -5.70
N GLN A 205 -1.25 -14.57 -6.31
CA GLN A 205 -1.81 -13.23 -6.07
C GLN A 205 -2.49 -12.75 -7.36
N VAL A 206 -3.80 -13.03 -7.48
CA VAL A 206 -4.57 -12.74 -8.68
C VAL A 206 -5.19 -11.36 -8.60
N ASP A 207 -4.94 -10.52 -9.61
CA ASP A 207 -5.36 -9.13 -9.65
C ASP A 207 -6.87 -8.99 -9.88
N PHE A 208 -7.50 -8.12 -9.08
CA PHE A 208 -8.91 -7.81 -9.21
C PHE A 208 -9.23 -6.98 -10.44
N ASN A 209 -10.44 -7.14 -10.94
CA ASN A 209 -10.95 -6.41 -12.10
C ASN A 209 -11.80 -5.20 -11.67
N PHE A 210 -11.19 -4.04 -11.51
CA PHE A 210 -11.90 -2.81 -11.15
C PHE A 210 -12.74 -2.22 -12.31
N GLU A 211 -12.66 -2.75 -13.52
CA GLU A 211 -13.64 -2.47 -14.58
C GLU A 211 -15.03 -3.01 -14.23
N ASN A 212 -15.10 -4.00 -13.33
CA ASN A 212 -16.34 -4.51 -12.76
C ASN A 212 -16.70 -3.73 -11.49
N PRO A 213 -17.78 -2.91 -11.47
CA PRO A 213 -18.17 -2.13 -10.30
C PRO A 213 -18.51 -2.98 -9.06
N ALA A 214 -18.83 -4.28 -9.23
CA ALA A 214 -19.05 -5.17 -8.11
C ALA A 214 -17.79 -5.34 -7.23
N VAL A 215 -16.59 -5.27 -7.82
CA VAL A 215 -15.32 -5.29 -7.08
C VAL A 215 -15.19 -4.03 -6.22
N LEU A 216 -15.46 -2.86 -6.77
CA LEU A 216 -15.45 -1.61 -6.02
C LEU A 216 -16.46 -1.62 -4.86
N LEU A 217 -17.69 -2.08 -5.12
CA LEU A 217 -18.74 -2.22 -4.10
C LEU A 217 -18.32 -3.15 -2.96
N GLU A 218 -17.67 -4.26 -3.28
CA GLU A 218 -17.18 -5.21 -2.29
C GLU A 218 -16.10 -4.58 -1.40
N PHE A 219 -15.12 -3.89 -1.98
CA PHE A 219 -14.08 -3.21 -1.18
C PHE A 219 -14.64 -2.06 -0.34
N VAL A 220 -15.63 -1.32 -0.82
CA VAL A 220 -16.32 -0.30 -0.01
C VAL A 220 -17.07 -0.94 1.17
N SER A 221 -17.68 -2.10 0.96
CA SER A 221 -18.30 -2.89 2.04
C SER A 221 -17.27 -3.38 3.07
N ILE A 222 -16.08 -3.79 2.64
CA ILE A 222 -14.97 -4.18 3.53
C ILE A 222 -14.48 -2.96 4.33
N ILE A 223 -14.32 -1.81 3.70
CA ILE A 223 -13.94 -0.58 4.38
C ILE A 223 -14.97 -0.24 5.48
N ARG A 224 -16.28 -0.30 5.17
CA ARG A 224 -17.33 -0.07 6.17
C ARG A 224 -17.23 -1.06 7.33
N PHE A 225 -17.00 -2.33 7.04
CA PHE A 225 -16.81 -3.37 8.04
C PHE A 225 -15.62 -3.08 8.97
N TYR A 226 -14.51 -2.55 8.45
CA TYR A 226 -13.34 -2.18 9.26
C TYR A 226 -13.59 -0.91 10.09
N LEU A 227 -14.26 0.09 9.51
CA LEU A 227 -14.67 1.30 10.24
C LEU A 227 -15.53 0.98 11.45
N ASP A 228 -16.50 0.04 11.28
CA ASP A 228 -17.39 -0.43 12.36
C ASP A 228 -16.62 -1.12 13.50
N ARG A 229 -15.39 -1.62 13.24
CA ARG A 229 -14.49 -2.27 14.21
C ARG A 229 -13.40 -1.35 14.77
N GLY A 230 -13.49 -0.07 14.48
CA GLY A 230 -12.57 0.92 15.05
C GLY A 230 -11.29 1.17 14.27
N ILE A 231 -11.09 0.53 13.10
CA ILE A 231 -9.97 0.87 12.22
C ILE A 231 -10.13 2.30 11.73
N ARG A 232 -9.04 3.10 11.80
CA ARG A 232 -9.03 4.53 11.44
C ARG A 232 -7.95 4.90 10.43
N ILE A 233 -7.08 3.99 10.07
CA ILE A 233 -6.07 4.23 9.04
C ILE A 233 -6.06 3.05 8.07
N PHE A 234 -6.23 3.35 6.78
CA PHE A 234 -6.23 2.37 5.70
C PHE A 234 -4.99 2.54 4.83
N ARG A 235 -4.12 1.54 4.80
CA ARG A 235 -3.01 1.47 3.85
C ARG A 235 -3.50 0.77 2.59
N LEU A 236 -3.59 1.51 1.49
CA LEU A 236 -3.91 0.95 0.18
C LEU A 236 -2.65 0.32 -0.41
N ASP A 237 -2.55 -1.00 -0.26
CA ASP A 237 -1.40 -1.78 -0.70
C ASP A 237 -1.35 -1.87 -2.23
N ALA A 238 -0.14 -1.66 -2.78
CA ALA A 238 0.15 -1.79 -4.22
C ALA A 238 -0.84 -1.02 -5.12
N VAL A 239 -1.46 0.05 -4.62
CA VAL A 239 -2.60 0.73 -5.27
C VAL A 239 -2.25 1.31 -6.64
N ALA A 240 -0.96 1.59 -6.91
CA ALA A 240 -0.51 2.08 -8.20
C ALA A 240 -0.88 1.14 -9.38
N PHE A 241 -1.05 -0.14 -9.12
CA PHE A 241 -1.38 -1.17 -10.10
C PHE A 241 -2.87 -1.45 -10.24
N LEU A 242 -3.74 -0.71 -9.54
CA LEU A 242 -5.17 -1.02 -9.39
C LEU A 242 -5.90 -1.18 -10.72
N TRP A 243 -5.71 -0.25 -11.66
CA TRP A 243 -6.39 -0.28 -12.96
C TRP A 243 -5.51 -0.90 -14.04
N LYS A 244 -6.08 -1.80 -14.84
CA LYS A 244 -5.40 -2.48 -15.94
C LYS A 244 -5.98 -2.02 -17.27
N ARG A 245 -5.10 -1.79 -18.25
CA ARG A 245 -5.46 -1.56 -19.65
C ARG A 245 -4.34 -2.07 -20.52
N VAL A 246 -4.60 -3.17 -21.24
CA VAL A 246 -3.63 -3.76 -22.19
C VAL A 246 -3.12 -2.68 -23.17
N GLY A 247 -1.83 -2.72 -23.47
CA GLY A 247 -1.16 -1.73 -24.33
C GLY A 247 -0.71 -0.45 -23.59
N THR A 248 -0.90 -0.38 -22.26
CA THR A 248 -0.39 0.68 -21.40
C THR A 248 0.63 0.15 -20.39
N SER A 249 1.19 1.04 -19.56
CA SER A 249 2.09 0.63 -18.46
C SER A 249 1.37 -0.10 -17.32
N CYS A 250 0.03 -0.06 -17.26
CA CYS A 250 -0.80 -0.62 -16.18
C CYS A 250 -0.35 -0.19 -14.76
N ILE A 251 0.21 1.01 -14.66
CA ILE A 251 0.59 1.63 -13.37
C ILE A 251 0.26 3.13 -13.42
N ASN A 252 -0.21 3.69 -12.32
CA ASN A 252 -0.59 5.09 -12.18
C ASN A 252 -1.59 5.57 -13.26
N LEU A 253 -2.51 4.71 -13.67
CA LEU A 253 -3.51 5.11 -14.65
C LEU A 253 -4.51 6.11 -14.04
N PRO A 254 -5.10 7.01 -14.84
CA PRO A 254 -6.03 8.02 -14.33
C PRO A 254 -7.19 7.43 -13.52
N GLU A 255 -7.67 6.26 -13.88
CA GLU A 255 -8.75 5.55 -13.19
C GLU A 255 -8.33 5.12 -11.77
N THR A 256 -7.07 4.74 -11.58
CA THR A 256 -6.52 4.45 -10.23
C THR A 256 -6.69 5.67 -9.31
N HIS A 257 -6.29 6.85 -9.78
CA HIS A 257 -6.44 8.10 -9.03
C HIS A 257 -7.91 8.44 -8.74
N LEU A 258 -8.80 8.22 -9.72
CA LEU A 258 -10.25 8.46 -9.54
C LEU A 258 -10.86 7.51 -8.50
N VAL A 259 -10.46 6.23 -8.49
CA VAL A 259 -10.91 5.26 -7.47
C VAL A 259 -10.43 5.70 -6.08
N ILE A 260 -9.19 6.13 -5.93
CA ILE A 260 -8.67 6.61 -4.64
C ILE A 260 -9.47 7.85 -4.16
N ARG A 261 -9.78 8.80 -5.05
CA ARG A 261 -10.63 9.97 -4.73
C ARG A 261 -12.02 9.54 -4.27
N LEU A 262 -12.62 8.57 -4.95
CA LEU A 262 -13.92 8.04 -4.60
C LEU A 262 -13.90 7.37 -3.22
N LEU A 263 -12.90 6.52 -2.95
CA LEU A 263 -12.73 5.86 -1.66
C LEU A 263 -12.52 6.88 -0.55
N ARG A 264 -11.63 7.86 -0.74
CA ARG A 264 -11.40 8.93 0.23
C ARG A 264 -12.68 9.70 0.53
N LEU A 265 -13.42 10.11 -0.50
CA LEU A 265 -14.68 10.83 -0.35
C LEU A 265 -15.67 10.06 0.54
N LEU A 266 -15.86 8.78 0.24
CA LEU A 266 -16.77 7.92 1.02
C LEU A 266 -16.31 7.74 2.46
N ILE A 267 -15.02 7.53 2.67
CA ILE A 267 -14.41 7.32 4.00
C ILE A 267 -14.55 8.59 4.85
N GLU A 268 -14.18 9.76 4.33
CA GLU A 268 -14.27 11.03 5.05
C GLU A 268 -15.71 11.39 5.47
N HIS A 269 -16.71 11.04 4.64
CA HIS A 269 -18.11 11.24 5.00
C HIS A 269 -18.60 10.25 6.04
N ALA A 270 -18.13 9.00 5.98
CA ALA A 270 -18.54 7.95 6.93
C ALA A 270 -17.86 8.11 8.29
N GLN A 271 -16.59 8.52 8.32
CA GLN A 271 -15.78 8.65 9.53
C GLN A 271 -14.70 9.73 9.30
N PRO A 272 -14.97 11.00 9.69
CA PRO A 272 -14.12 12.16 9.34
C PRO A 272 -12.72 12.18 9.96
N ASP A 273 -12.42 11.29 10.90
CA ASP A 273 -11.11 11.14 11.56
C ASP A 273 -10.28 9.98 10.98
N THR A 274 -10.64 9.50 9.78
CA THR A 274 -9.98 8.37 9.13
C THR A 274 -8.94 8.85 8.12
N VAL A 275 -7.79 8.19 8.11
CA VAL A 275 -6.66 8.47 7.24
C VAL A 275 -6.55 7.40 6.14
N VAL A 276 -6.33 7.82 4.91
CA VAL A 276 -6.00 6.95 3.77
C VAL A 276 -4.53 7.15 3.43
N VAL A 277 -3.80 6.05 3.36
CA VAL A 277 -2.37 6.01 3.06
C VAL A 277 -2.17 5.23 1.76
N THR A 278 -1.43 5.77 0.80
CA THR A 278 -1.08 5.03 -0.42
C THR A 278 0.33 4.46 -0.35
N GLU A 279 0.45 3.18 -0.64
CA GLU A 279 1.72 2.49 -0.80
C GLU A 279 2.04 2.39 -2.29
N THR A 280 3.10 3.10 -2.72
CA THR A 280 3.49 3.21 -4.13
C THR A 280 5.01 3.32 -4.24
N ASN A 281 5.67 2.18 -4.47
CA ASN A 281 7.14 2.11 -4.68
C ASN A 281 7.51 2.51 -6.13
N ILE A 282 7.44 3.81 -6.42
CA ILE A 282 7.61 4.43 -7.74
C ILE A 282 8.50 5.68 -7.64
N PRO A 283 8.95 6.25 -8.78
CA PRO A 283 9.72 7.49 -8.77
C PRO A 283 8.99 8.63 -8.04
N ASN A 284 9.75 9.43 -7.29
CA ASN A 284 9.23 10.45 -6.38
C ASN A 284 8.19 11.38 -7.02
N ARG A 285 8.43 11.84 -8.27
CA ARG A 285 7.49 12.73 -8.97
C ARG A 285 6.09 12.10 -9.14
N GLN A 286 6.04 10.81 -9.50
CA GLN A 286 4.78 10.08 -9.67
C GLN A 286 4.12 9.82 -8.31
N ASN A 287 4.92 9.54 -7.27
CA ASN A 287 4.41 9.34 -5.92
C ASN A 287 3.69 10.59 -5.37
N LEU A 288 4.24 11.78 -5.64
CA LEU A 288 3.62 13.06 -5.23
C LEU A 288 2.24 13.29 -5.87
N GLU A 289 1.95 12.70 -7.03
CA GLU A 289 0.66 12.82 -7.69
C GLU A 289 -0.50 12.21 -6.87
N TYR A 290 -0.19 11.25 -5.96
CA TYR A 290 -1.17 10.63 -5.05
C TYR A 290 -1.69 11.55 -3.93
N PHE A 291 -1.13 12.73 -3.74
CA PHE A 291 -1.77 13.76 -2.95
C PHE A 291 -3.00 14.37 -3.65
N GLY A 292 -3.01 14.36 -4.99
CA GLY A 292 -4.02 15.06 -5.79
C GLY A 292 -4.03 16.55 -5.41
N ASN A 293 -5.22 17.08 -5.20
CA ASN A 293 -5.45 18.41 -4.61
C ASN A 293 -5.92 18.26 -3.14
N ALA A 294 -5.20 17.49 -2.34
CA ALA A 294 -5.61 17.04 -1.00
C ALA A 294 -6.95 16.27 -1.01
N ASN A 295 -7.20 15.49 -2.06
CA ASN A 295 -8.43 14.72 -2.27
C ASN A 295 -8.19 13.27 -2.70
N GLU A 296 -6.93 12.80 -2.64
CA GLU A 296 -6.54 11.39 -2.84
C GLU A 296 -6.01 10.81 -1.52
N ALA A 297 -4.70 10.52 -1.40
CA ALA A 297 -4.15 10.08 -0.13
C ALA A 297 -4.07 11.22 0.90
N HIS A 298 -4.27 10.89 2.18
CA HIS A 298 -3.88 11.76 3.29
C HIS A 298 -2.37 11.65 3.51
N TRP A 299 -1.84 10.42 3.50
CA TRP A 299 -0.41 10.19 3.61
C TRP A 299 0.09 9.42 2.40
N ILE A 300 1.28 9.76 1.92
CA ILE A 300 2.01 8.98 0.93
C ILE A 300 3.30 8.45 1.55
N TYR A 301 3.64 7.20 1.28
CA TYR A 301 4.90 6.61 1.70
C TYR A 301 6.07 7.34 1.06
N ASN A 302 7.04 7.75 1.87
CA ASN A 302 8.23 8.46 1.41
C ASN A 302 9.35 7.48 1.04
N PHE A 303 9.16 6.74 -0.04
CA PHE A 303 10.06 5.67 -0.48
C PHE A 303 11.46 6.15 -0.90
N SER A 304 11.67 7.44 -1.17
CA SER A 304 13.00 7.96 -1.50
C SER A 304 13.91 8.07 -0.27
N LEU A 305 13.34 8.22 0.92
CA LEU A 305 14.09 8.42 2.16
C LEU A 305 14.99 7.22 2.52
N PRO A 306 14.50 5.95 2.58
CA PRO A 306 15.31 4.82 3.00
C PRO A 306 16.60 4.63 2.18
N PRO A 307 16.57 4.51 0.84
CA PRO A 307 17.78 4.27 0.06
C PRO A 307 18.75 5.45 0.06
N LEU A 308 18.24 6.70 0.07
CA LEU A 308 19.09 7.89 0.12
C LEU A 308 19.79 8.04 1.47
N LEU A 309 19.10 7.69 2.55
CA LEU A 309 19.66 7.72 3.89
C LEU A 309 20.73 6.64 4.08
N VAL A 310 20.45 5.41 3.65
CA VAL A 310 21.44 4.31 3.66
C VAL A 310 22.67 4.71 2.82
N TYR A 311 22.47 5.20 1.60
CA TYR A 311 23.57 5.68 0.77
C TYR A 311 24.41 6.74 1.51
N SER A 312 23.76 7.75 2.10
CA SER A 312 24.44 8.85 2.78
C SER A 312 25.30 8.38 3.95
N LEU A 313 24.80 7.44 4.73
CA LEU A 313 25.52 6.88 5.88
C LEU A 313 26.67 5.96 5.45
N LEU A 314 26.51 5.19 4.37
CA LEU A 314 27.57 4.35 3.80
C LEU A 314 28.68 5.18 3.13
N ALA A 315 28.29 6.26 2.44
CA ALA A 315 29.21 7.12 1.71
C ALA A 315 29.94 8.13 2.61
N GLY A 316 29.35 8.48 3.76
CA GLY A 316 29.77 9.63 4.57
C GLY A 316 29.49 10.97 3.85
N ASP A 317 28.52 10.99 2.93
CA ASP A 317 28.15 12.14 2.10
C ASP A 317 26.64 12.25 1.96
N CYS A 318 26.07 13.35 2.41
CA CYS A 318 24.62 13.62 2.37
C CYS A 318 24.18 14.46 1.15
N HIS A 319 25.04 14.62 0.13
CA HIS A 319 24.75 15.49 -1.03
C HIS A 319 23.39 15.16 -1.66
N TYR A 320 23.15 13.88 -2.02
CA TYR A 320 21.90 13.46 -2.67
C TYR A 320 20.70 13.54 -1.76
N LEU A 321 20.84 13.11 -0.51
CA LEU A 321 19.77 13.24 0.50
C LEU A 321 19.37 14.72 0.67
N LYS A 322 20.35 15.62 0.79
CA LYS A 322 20.10 17.05 0.91
C LYS A 322 19.46 17.64 -0.34
N GLN A 323 19.94 17.28 -1.54
CA GLN A 323 19.36 17.73 -2.80
C GLN A 323 17.91 17.29 -2.94
N TRP A 324 17.62 16.03 -2.62
CA TRP A 324 16.26 15.50 -2.61
C TRP A 324 15.37 16.23 -1.60
N MET A 325 15.82 16.39 -0.34
CA MET A 325 15.05 17.12 0.68
C MET A 325 14.73 18.56 0.24
N MET A 326 15.66 19.25 -0.41
CA MET A 326 15.43 20.61 -0.91
C MET A 326 14.47 20.65 -2.12
N SER A 327 14.25 19.53 -2.82
CA SER A 327 13.33 19.43 -3.95
C SER A 327 11.91 19.01 -3.54
N MET A 328 11.72 18.56 -2.28
CA MET A 328 10.41 18.14 -1.80
C MET A 328 9.52 19.35 -1.55
N PRO A 329 8.31 19.39 -2.13
CA PRO A 329 7.36 20.43 -1.78
C PRO A 329 6.85 20.23 -0.35
N PRO A 330 6.51 21.31 0.38
CA PRO A 330 5.82 21.18 1.66
C PRO A 330 4.47 20.49 1.46
N ALA A 331 4.08 19.65 2.42
CA ALA A 331 2.79 19.00 2.37
C ALA A 331 1.64 20.03 2.48
N GLN A 332 0.60 19.83 1.70
CA GLN A 332 -0.60 20.69 1.76
C GLN A 332 -1.43 20.35 2.99
N ASN A 333 -2.26 21.31 3.45
CA ASN A 333 -3.22 21.01 4.51
C ASN A 333 -4.11 19.81 4.14
N GLY A 334 -4.22 18.84 5.03
CA GLY A 334 -4.91 17.57 4.79
C GLY A 334 -4.05 16.50 4.10
N THR A 335 -2.72 16.73 3.95
CA THR A 335 -1.77 15.74 3.44
C THR A 335 -0.48 15.71 4.28
N ALA A 336 0.23 14.57 4.30
CA ALA A 336 1.54 14.43 4.92
C ALA A 336 2.39 13.35 4.24
N TYR A 337 3.69 13.46 4.41
CA TYR A 337 4.62 12.39 4.10
C TYR A 337 4.60 11.36 5.22
N PHE A 338 4.50 10.09 4.87
CA PHE A 338 4.74 8.99 5.80
C PHE A 338 6.20 8.59 5.70
N ASN A 339 7.01 9.06 6.64
CA ASN A 339 8.45 8.87 6.65
C ASN A 339 8.80 7.56 7.34
N PHE A 340 9.45 6.67 6.63
CA PHE A 340 9.97 5.41 7.17
C PHE A 340 11.39 5.18 6.62
N ILE A 341 12.17 4.37 7.31
CA ILE A 341 13.54 4.02 6.89
C ILE A 341 13.77 2.51 6.87
N ALA A 342 12.84 1.76 7.44
CA ALA A 342 12.75 0.30 7.36
C ALA A 342 11.28 -0.12 7.43
N SER A 343 10.95 -1.26 6.86
CA SER A 343 9.64 -1.90 6.94
C SER A 343 9.81 -3.42 6.80
N HIS A 344 8.71 -4.14 6.60
CA HIS A 344 8.69 -5.56 6.28
C HIS A 344 9.23 -5.87 4.87
N ASP A 345 9.27 -4.88 3.98
CA ASP A 345 9.80 -4.98 2.62
C ASP A 345 11.31 -4.73 2.56
N GLY A 346 11.90 -5.05 1.42
CA GLY A 346 13.24 -4.60 1.09
C GLY A 346 13.30 -3.08 0.89
N ILE A 347 14.51 -2.53 0.93
CA ILE A 347 14.75 -1.10 0.66
C ILE A 347 14.65 -0.88 -0.86
N GLY A 348 13.59 -0.22 -1.31
CA GLY A 348 13.28 0.01 -2.72
C GLY A 348 14.29 0.92 -3.42
N LEU A 349 14.64 0.61 -4.66
CA LEU A 349 15.61 1.38 -5.45
C LEU A 349 14.97 2.26 -6.54
N ARG A 350 13.75 1.96 -6.98
CA ARG A 350 13.04 2.81 -7.97
C ARG A 350 12.93 4.28 -7.55
N PRO A 351 12.67 4.60 -6.28
CA PRO A 351 12.59 5.99 -5.83
C PRO A 351 13.90 6.77 -5.93
N THR A 352 15.04 6.11 -6.19
CA THR A 352 16.35 6.77 -6.42
C THR A 352 16.62 7.06 -7.90
N GLU A 353 15.74 6.62 -8.80
CA GLU A 353 15.88 6.89 -10.25
C GLU A 353 15.92 8.40 -10.52
N GLY A 354 16.96 8.83 -11.22
CA GLY A 354 17.23 10.26 -11.48
C GLY A 354 17.85 11.03 -10.30
N LEU A 355 18.07 10.38 -9.14
CA LEU A 355 18.75 10.94 -7.97
C LEU A 355 20.17 10.39 -7.81
N LEU A 356 20.32 9.06 -7.77
CA LEU A 356 21.62 8.40 -7.73
C LEU A 356 22.04 7.97 -9.14
N SER A 357 23.34 8.05 -9.44
CA SER A 357 23.90 7.46 -10.67
C SER A 357 23.98 5.94 -10.57
N GLU A 358 24.05 5.24 -11.70
CA GLU A 358 24.22 3.78 -11.73
C GLU A 358 25.48 3.34 -10.96
N ARG A 359 26.58 4.09 -11.06
CA ARG A 359 27.82 3.81 -10.33
C ARG A 359 27.63 3.85 -8.80
N GLU A 360 26.81 4.76 -8.31
CA GLU A 360 26.52 4.92 -6.89
C GLU A 360 25.61 3.82 -6.39
N ILE A 361 24.63 3.45 -7.20
CA ILE A 361 23.75 2.30 -6.93
C ILE A 361 24.59 1.02 -6.89
N ASP A 362 25.44 0.75 -7.89
CA ASP A 362 26.28 -0.45 -7.94
C ASP A 362 27.20 -0.54 -6.73
N ARG A 363 27.79 0.59 -6.32
CA ARG A 363 28.66 0.63 -5.13
C ARG A 363 27.88 0.32 -3.85
N MET A 364 26.68 0.87 -3.72
CA MET A 364 25.81 0.59 -2.59
C MET A 364 25.41 -0.88 -2.57
N LEU A 365 24.99 -1.45 -3.70
CA LEU A 365 24.60 -2.86 -3.81
C LEU A 365 25.75 -3.81 -3.49
N ALA A 366 26.96 -3.52 -3.97
CA ALA A 366 28.14 -4.32 -3.64
C ALA A 366 28.43 -4.30 -2.14
N THR A 367 28.28 -3.15 -1.49
CA THR A 367 28.48 -3.02 -0.04
C THR A 367 27.41 -3.76 0.73
N ILE A 368 26.14 -3.63 0.36
CA ILE A 368 25.01 -4.37 0.96
C ILE A 368 25.19 -5.88 0.80
N GLY A 369 25.64 -6.34 -0.38
CA GLY A 369 25.98 -7.75 -0.61
C GLY A 369 27.10 -8.25 0.31
N ASN A 370 28.15 -7.45 0.53
CA ASN A 370 29.22 -7.75 1.46
C ASN A 370 28.74 -7.80 2.92
N PHE A 371 27.67 -7.07 3.25
CA PHE A 371 27.05 -7.06 4.57
C PHE A 371 26.02 -8.19 4.76
N GLY A 372 25.88 -9.10 3.78
CA GLY A 372 24.98 -10.25 3.83
C GLY A 372 23.58 -10.00 3.26
N GLY A 373 23.32 -8.80 2.71
CA GLY A 373 22.06 -8.48 2.05
C GLY A 373 21.91 -9.21 0.71
N LYS A 374 20.66 -9.40 0.30
CA LYS A 374 20.27 -9.97 -1.00
C LYS A 374 19.64 -8.87 -1.86
N ILE A 375 19.79 -8.98 -3.17
CA ILE A 375 19.22 -8.02 -4.12
C ILE A 375 18.13 -8.74 -4.92
N SER A 376 16.94 -8.17 -4.94
CA SER A 376 15.89 -8.57 -5.88
C SER A 376 15.98 -7.71 -7.15
N TYR A 377 15.48 -8.26 -8.26
CA TYR A 377 15.58 -7.65 -9.57
C TYR A 377 14.20 -7.57 -10.24
N ARG A 378 14.05 -6.61 -11.13
CA ARG A 378 12.90 -6.45 -12.03
C ARG A 378 13.33 -6.52 -13.49
N THR A 379 12.40 -6.90 -14.35
CA THR A 379 12.60 -6.88 -15.81
C THR A 379 11.96 -5.63 -16.40
N LEU A 380 12.69 -4.89 -17.22
CA LEU A 380 12.18 -3.75 -17.97
C LEU A 380 11.51 -4.21 -19.27
N GLU A 381 10.77 -3.30 -19.93
CA GLU A 381 10.18 -3.53 -21.27
C GLU A 381 11.21 -3.96 -22.31
N SER A 382 12.44 -3.45 -22.21
CA SER A 382 13.58 -3.82 -23.07
C SER A 382 14.08 -5.26 -22.87
N GLY A 383 13.61 -5.98 -21.85
CA GLY A 383 14.18 -7.25 -21.38
C GLY A 383 15.40 -7.10 -20.48
N GLU A 384 15.88 -5.86 -20.25
CA GLU A 384 16.98 -5.57 -19.32
C GLU A 384 16.54 -5.85 -17.88
N VAL A 385 17.43 -6.43 -17.09
CA VAL A 385 17.19 -6.72 -15.67
C VAL A 385 17.88 -5.64 -14.83
N LYS A 386 17.09 -4.93 -14.01
CA LYS A 386 17.61 -3.89 -13.08
C LYS A 386 17.37 -4.27 -11.62
N PRO A 387 18.24 -3.82 -10.71
CA PRO A 387 18.00 -3.96 -9.28
C PRO A 387 16.66 -3.30 -8.89
N TYR A 388 15.93 -3.96 -7.99
CA TYR A 388 14.61 -3.50 -7.52
C TYR A 388 14.63 -3.14 -6.04
N GLU A 389 15.16 -4.02 -5.19
CA GLU A 389 15.21 -3.84 -3.74
C GLU A 389 16.49 -4.46 -3.13
N MET A 390 16.93 -3.87 -2.03
CA MET A 390 17.94 -4.40 -1.13
C MET A 390 17.25 -5.09 0.05
N ASN A 391 17.34 -6.42 0.13
CA ASN A 391 16.73 -7.23 1.18
C ASN A 391 17.74 -7.44 2.30
N ILE A 392 17.73 -6.54 3.27
CA ILE A 392 18.61 -6.53 4.44
C ILE A 392 17.93 -5.75 5.57
N ALA A 393 18.10 -6.17 6.81
CA ALA A 393 17.65 -5.37 7.94
C ALA A 393 18.44 -4.06 8.01
N LEU A 394 17.79 -2.95 8.32
CA LEU A 394 18.45 -1.64 8.37
C LEU A 394 19.66 -1.64 9.30
N TYR A 395 19.55 -2.30 10.44
CA TYR A 395 20.65 -2.42 11.41
C TYR A 395 21.90 -3.07 10.79
N ASP A 396 21.71 -4.13 10.00
CA ASP A 396 22.77 -4.84 9.31
C ASP A 396 23.30 -4.04 8.11
N ALA A 397 22.44 -3.29 7.41
CA ALA A 397 22.84 -2.39 6.32
C ALA A 397 23.77 -1.27 6.81
N LEU A 398 23.66 -0.90 8.07
CA LEU A 398 24.44 0.18 8.70
C LEU A 398 25.64 -0.31 9.52
N GLN A 399 26.06 -1.57 9.37
CA GLN A 399 27.19 -2.13 10.13
C GLN A 399 28.57 -1.58 9.74
N GLY A 400 28.64 -0.71 8.74
CA GLY A 400 29.88 -0.12 8.27
C GLY A 400 29.66 1.01 7.27
N THR A 401 30.67 1.25 6.44
CA THR A 401 30.70 2.23 5.35
C THR A 401 31.15 1.56 4.06
N PHE A 402 31.33 2.34 2.99
CA PHE A 402 31.98 1.87 1.76
C PHE A 402 33.43 1.38 1.97
N ALA A 403 34.04 1.66 3.13
CA ALA A 403 35.35 1.12 3.50
C ALA A 403 35.29 -0.28 4.17
N GLY A 404 34.09 -0.73 4.50
CA GLY A 404 33.82 -2.02 5.15
C GLY A 404 33.17 -1.87 6.53
N PRO A 405 32.94 -3.00 7.23
CA PRO A 405 32.36 -3.01 8.57
C PRO A 405 33.23 -2.27 9.59
N ASP A 406 32.57 -1.66 10.59
CA ASP A 406 33.23 -1.01 11.73
C ASP A 406 32.37 -1.18 13.00
N GLY A 407 32.69 -0.50 14.09
CA GLY A 407 31.98 -0.63 15.37
C GLY A 407 30.86 0.38 15.61
N PHE A 408 30.38 1.14 14.61
CA PHE A 408 29.47 2.27 14.79
C PHE A 408 28.05 2.02 14.23
N ASN A 409 27.59 0.77 14.19
CA ASN A 409 26.28 0.42 13.66
C ASN A 409 25.15 0.98 14.53
N ILE A 410 25.26 0.96 15.85
CA ILE A 410 24.23 1.54 16.76
C ILE A 410 24.12 3.04 16.56
N GLU A 411 25.25 3.73 16.48
CA GLU A 411 25.29 5.19 16.27
C GLU A 411 24.68 5.58 14.92
N ARG A 412 24.99 4.84 13.84
CA ARG A 412 24.36 5.08 12.52
C ARG A 412 22.87 4.77 12.54
N PHE A 413 22.46 3.67 13.15
CA PHE A 413 21.05 3.31 13.30
C PHE A 413 20.28 4.39 14.07
N THR A 414 20.82 4.86 15.18
CA THR A 414 20.23 5.95 15.99
C THR A 414 20.20 7.26 15.19
N CYS A 415 21.29 7.60 14.47
CA CYS A 415 21.35 8.78 13.62
C CYS A 415 20.30 8.74 12.49
N ALA A 416 20.13 7.57 11.85
CA ALA A 416 19.11 7.38 10.82
C ALA A 416 17.70 7.69 11.33
N HIS A 417 17.35 7.16 12.49
CA HIS A 417 16.04 7.44 13.13
C HIS A 417 15.91 8.91 13.54
N ALA A 418 16.95 9.51 14.09
CA ALA A 418 16.94 10.93 14.45
C ALA A 418 16.69 11.83 13.24
N ILE A 419 17.28 11.51 12.07
CA ILE A 419 17.03 12.23 10.82
C ILE A 419 15.57 12.05 10.41
N MET A 420 15.04 10.82 10.41
CA MET A 420 13.65 10.55 10.07
C MET A 420 12.66 11.34 10.94
N PHE A 421 12.88 11.38 12.26
CA PHE A 421 12.05 12.13 13.20
C PHE A 421 12.14 13.65 13.04
N ALA A 422 13.23 14.16 12.44
CA ALA A 422 13.41 15.58 12.19
C ALA A 422 12.77 16.09 10.91
N LEU A 423 12.25 15.19 10.05
CA LEU A 423 11.60 15.54 8.79
C LEU A 423 10.13 15.89 9.00
N GLU A 424 9.61 16.78 8.15
CA GLU A 424 8.18 17.03 8.04
C GLU A 424 7.44 15.74 7.67
N GLY A 425 6.39 15.39 8.41
CA GLY A 425 5.55 14.23 8.15
C GLY A 425 5.32 13.36 9.38
N VAL A 426 4.75 12.18 9.16
CA VAL A 426 4.45 11.20 10.19
C VAL A 426 5.50 10.10 10.15
N PRO A 427 6.25 9.85 11.24
CA PRO A 427 7.27 8.81 11.27
C PRO A 427 6.68 7.42 11.46
N GLY A 428 7.23 6.43 10.71
CA GLY A 428 6.97 4.99 10.83
C GLY A 428 8.22 4.23 11.27
N LEU A 429 8.09 3.48 12.36
CA LEU A 429 9.13 2.66 12.99
C LEU A 429 8.95 1.18 12.63
#